data_d74f9d913ba13f46e21a52a23635ceeb
#
_entry.id   d74f9d913ba13f46e21a52a23635ceeb
#
_cell.length_a   1.000
_cell.length_b   1.000
_cell.length_c   1.000
_cell.angle_alpha   90.00
_cell.angle_beta   90.00
_cell.angle_gamma   90.00
#
_symmetry.space_group_name_H-M   'P 1'
#
loop_
_entity.id
_entity.type
_entity.pdbx_description
1 polymer ?
#
loop_
_entity_poly.entity_id
_entity_poly.type
_entity_poly.pdbx_seq_one_letter_code
_entity_poly.pdbx_strand_id
1 'polypeptide(L)'
;MRLTSMPRIASRLRVGWLAAVVGASIPAFAAGVAPIVQTSAPTAPAPERLATDIRESVIRVQAIVEDHRGQTLIGDLVVTTYRPPGPGPFPLVVLNHGRPAASEQERAAVKRQRLESASRFFVRKGFAVAVPTRLGYGDTAAKGDPDSSVRCDVPQYKVAAKALATQVAAVVRFMQSSVDIDAQRVVVMGQSVGGFAAMAATGERIPGLVAAIDFAGGYGPGPGANAGEPCRPEELANRFHDFGRRASHGREAVPTLWVFTGNDQFIAAKYQERWAQAYRDGGGRAQTHLMPAFGEEGHLLFARGNDLWQPIVDEFLQPLGFPIPGALPMPQGGAVSIDDTSALPSDGRVINGYRKFLAAKEPRAFATNGRHWGLATGDDAQSHALALCDQLTDGEERCRLYAVNRTVVWSHP
;
A
#
# COMPACT_ATOMS: atom_id res chain seq x y z
N MET A 1 68.84 -5.27 -4.11
CA MET A 1 69.99 -4.43 -4.54
C MET A 1 69.46 -2.99 -4.83
N ARG A 2 70.00 -2.06 -4.06
CA ARG A 2 69.91 -0.57 -4.16
C ARG A 2 68.61 0.17 -3.97
N LEU A 3 68.56 0.78 -2.80
CA LEU A 3 67.88 2.00 -2.37
C LEU A 3 68.38 3.25 -3.09
N THR A 4 67.53 4.24 -3.32
CA THR A 4 67.85 5.70 -3.32
C THR A 4 66.60 6.44 -2.97
N SER A 5 66.38 6.98 -1.85
CA SER A 5 66.74 8.22 -1.08
C SER A 5 66.23 9.51 -1.69
N MET A 6 65.46 10.17 -0.85
CA MET A 6 64.86 11.53 -0.79
C MET A 6 65.70 12.71 -1.33
N PRO A 7 65.12 13.97 -1.46
CA PRO A 7 65.10 14.83 -0.29
C PRO A 7 63.87 15.77 -0.09
N ARG A 8 63.73 16.16 1.19
CA ARG A 8 62.89 17.24 1.71
C ARG A 8 63.53 18.61 1.40
N ILE A 9 62.71 19.62 1.08
CA ILE A 9 63.10 21.03 1.20
C ILE A 9 62.06 21.77 2.05
N ALA A 10 62.52 22.27 3.20
CA ALA A 10 61.86 23.23 4.05
C ALA A 10 62.36 24.65 3.68
N SER A 11 61.49 25.62 3.55
CA SER A 11 61.86 27.01 3.60
C SER A 11 60.91 27.80 4.48
N ARG A 12 61.46 28.29 5.58
CA ARG A 12 60.88 29.28 6.48
C ARG A 12 61.09 30.68 5.88
N LEU A 13 60.07 31.50 5.84
CA LEU A 13 60.22 32.94 5.70
C LEU A 13 59.50 33.64 6.87
N ARG A 14 60.31 34.33 7.66
CA ARG A 14 59.90 35.34 8.64
C ARG A 14 59.73 36.67 7.91
N VAL A 15 58.67 37.41 8.12
CA VAL A 15 58.62 38.85 7.87
C VAL A 15 57.88 39.52 9.02
N GLY A 16 58.47 40.61 9.40
CA GLY A 16 58.31 41.32 10.64
C GLY A 16 57.11 42.26 10.71
N TRP A 17 56.91 42.71 11.92
CA TRP A 17 55.95 43.68 12.38
C TRP A 17 56.33 45.11 11.97
N LEU A 18 55.37 45.88 11.46
CA LEU A 18 55.40 47.35 11.48
C LEU A 18 54.03 47.83 11.98
N ALA A 19 54.00 48.38 13.16
CA ALA A 19 52.90 49.07 13.75
C ALA A 19 52.75 50.48 13.15
N ALA A 20 51.61 50.77 12.54
CA ALA A 20 51.21 52.15 12.23
C ALA A 20 49.89 52.42 13.00
N VAL A 21 49.98 53.31 13.98
CA VAL A 21 48.86 53.90 14.69
C VAL A 21 48.31 55.04 13.81
N VAL A 22 47.08 54.84 13.33
CA VAL A 22 46.26 55.90 12.74
C VAL A 22 44.96 55.99 13.55
N GLY A 23 44.80 57.09 14.25
CA GLY A 23 43.55 57.42 14.94
C GLY A 23 42.45 57.71 13.93
N ALA A 24 41.32 57.02 14.06
CA ALA A 24 40.12 57.32 13.33
C ALA A 24 38.93 57.36 14.30
N SER A 25 38.28 58.53 14.30
CA SER A 25 37.06 58.84 15.07
C SER A 25 35.91 57.90 14.71
N ILE A 26 35.30 57.29 15.69
CA ILE A 26 34.15 56.37 15.52
C ILE A 26 32.87 57.22 15.54
N PRO A 27 32.02 57.18 14.47
CA PRO A 27 30.66 57.67 14.57
C PRO A 27 29.81 56.62 15.32
N ALA A 28 29.08 57.09 16.32
CA ALA A 28 28.09 56.25 17.03
C ALA A 28 26.97 55.86 16.09
N PHE A 29 26.98 54.61 15.69
CA PHE A 29 25.81 53.97 15.04
C PHE A 29 24.84 53.52 16.11
N ALA A 30 23.63 54.09 16.11
CA ALA A 30 22.50 53.60 16.85
C ALA A 30 22.18 52.14 16.42
N ALA A 31 22.38 51.19 17.29
CA ALA A 31 22.00 49.77 17.05
C ALA A 31 20.47 49.69 16.97
N GLY A 32 19.94 49.67 15.75
CA GLY A 32 18.56 49.23 15.52
C GLY A 32 18.44 47.75 15.86
N VAL A 33 17.65 47.45 16.89
CA VAL A 33 17.30 46.07 17.24
C VAL A 33 16.47 45.51 16.09
N ALA A 34 17.04 44.61 15.31
CA ALA A 34 16.29 43.86 14.30
C ALA A 34 15.20 43.01 15.01
N PRO A 35 13.98 42.96 14.48
CA PRO A 35 12.93 42.12 15.08
C PRO A 35 13.38 40.64 15.04
N ILE A 36 13.37 39.99 16.20
CA ILE A 36 13.59 38.56 16.30
C ILE A 36 12.41 37.90 15.57
N VAL A 37 12.64 37.40 14.36
CA VAL A 37 11.69 36.51 13.69
C VAL A 37 11.65 35.23 14.55
N GLN A 38 10.60 35.10 15.35
CA GLN A 38 10.28 33.85 16.01
C GLN A 38 9.96 32.85 14.90
N THR A 39 10.92 32.00 14.55
CA THR A 39 10.63 30.77 13.79
C THR A 39 9.75 29.91 14.68
N SER A 40 8.46 29.86 14.38
CA SER A 40 7.55 28.93 15.01
C SER A 40 8.14 27.51 14.83
N ALA A 41 8.29 26.81 15.94
CA ALA A 41 8.67 25.39 15.91
C ALA A 41 7.73 24.65 14.94
N PRO A 42 8.22 23.69 14.14
CA PRO A 42 7.37 22.93 13.25
C PRO A 42 6.27 22.27 14.09
N THR A 43 5.03 22.65 13.80
CA THR A 43 3.85 22.06 14.44
C THR A 43 3.91 20.56 14.20
N ALA A 44 3.84 19.77 15.25
CA ALA A 44 3.75 18.32 15.12
C ALA A 44 2.62 17.96 14.13
N PRO A 45 2.83 17.01 13.19
CA PRO A 45 1.80 16.65 12.24
C PRO A 45 0.55 16.24 12.99
N ALA A 46 -0.60 16.73 12.54
CA ALA A 46 -1.88 16.36 13.13
C ALA A 46 -2.03 14.83 13.16
N PRO A 47 -2.60 14.25 14.24
CA PRO A 47 -2.76 12.81 14.35
C PRO A 47 -3.54 12.27 13.15
N GLU A 48 -3.06 11.17 12.58
CA GLU A 48 -3.69 10.51 11.43
C GLU A 48 -5.11 10.08 11.80
N ARG A 49 -6.06 10.42 10.94
CA ARG A 49 -7.46 10.11 11.19
C ARG A 49 -7.81 8.70 10.73
N LEU A 50 -8.43 7.92 11.61
CA LEU A 50 -8.87 6.56 11.33
C LEU A 50 -10.31 6.53 10.79
N ALA A 51 -10.58 5.60 9.85
CA ALA A 51 -11.92 5.35 9.32
C ALA A 51 -12.77 4.57 10.35
N THR A 52 -13.53 5.30 11.15
CA THR A 52 -14.29 4.71 12.26
C THR A 52 -15.50 3.87 11.81
N ASP A 53 -16.02 4.14 10.62
CA ASP A 53 -17.15 3.43 10.01
C ASP A 53 -16.81 1.97 9.65
N ILE A 54 -15.56 1.66 9.42
CA ILE A 54 -15.04 0.30 9.18
C ILE A 54 -14.08 -0.15 10.29
N ARG A 55 -14.19 0.47 11.47
CA ARG A 55 -13.40 0.14 12.68
C ARG A 55 -11.91 0.05 12.40
N GLU A 56 -11.37 1.03 11.68
CA GLU A 56 -9.93 1.08 11.42
C GLU A 56 -9.15 1.18 12.73
N SER A 57 -8.10 0.36 12.83
CA SER A 57 -7.11 0.47 13.91
C SER A 57 -5.71 0.15 13.39
N VAL A 58 -4.71 0.46 14.19
CA VAL A 58 -3.30 0.23 13.85
C VAL A 58 -2.68 -0.64 14.92
N ILE A 59 -2.08 -1.72 14.49
CA ILE A 59 -1.36 -2.66 15.36
C ILE A 59 0.09 -2.79 14.91
N ARG A 60 0.95 -3.33 15.76
CA ARG A 60 2.33 -3.66 15.43
C ARG A 60 2.52 -5.16 15.53
N VAL A 61 3.13 -5.74 14.48
CA VAL A 61 3.38 -7.18 14.41
C VAL A 61 4.86 -7.40 14.16
N GLN A 62 5.54 -8.03 15.09
CA GLN A 62 6.96 -8.32 14.93
C GLN A 62 7.19 -9.34 13.82
N ALA A 63 8.14 -9.04 12.95
CA ALA A 63 8.63 -9.97 11.94
C ALA A 63 10.16 -10.06 11.98
N ILE A 64 10.66 -11.24 11.65
CA ILE A 64 12.08 -11.53 11.55
C ILE A 64 12.30 -12.09 10.14
N VAL A 65 13.08 -11.39 9.34
CA VAL A 65 13.38 -11.77 7.96
C VAL A 65 14.88 -11.71 7.70
N GLU A 66 15.32 -12.35 6.64
CA GLU A 66 16.66 -12.25 6.09
C GLU A 66 16.65 -11.39 4.84
N ASP A 67 17.61 -10.49 4.68
CA ASP A 67 17.80 -9.74 3.45
C ASP A 67 18.75 -10.46 2.48
N HIS A 68 18.96 -9.85 1.31
CA HIS A 68 19.84 -10.39 0.25
C HIS A 68 21.33 -10.45 0.65
N ARG A 69 21.73 -9.85 1.76
CA ARG A 69 23.09 -9.89 2.33
C ARG A 69 23.23 -10.97 3.40
N GLY A 70 22.15 -11.71 3.68
CA GLY A 70 22.11 -12.66 4.79
C GLY A 70 21.98 -11.99 6.16
N GLN A 71 21.62 -10.69 6.21
CA GLN A 71 21.43 -9.99 7.46
C GLN A 71 20.01 -10.26 7.99
N THR A 72 19.94 -10.60 9.27
CA THR A 72 18.67 -10.75 9.95
C THR A 72 18.12 -9.37 10.31
N LEU A 73 16.94 -9.07 9.78
CA LEU A 73 16.19 -7.84 10.07
C LEU A 73 15.06 -8.18 11.04
N ILE A 74 15.04 -7.51 12.19
CA ILE A 74 13.99 -7.61 13.20
C ILE A 74 13.26 -6.27 13.26
N GLY A 75 11.95 -6.27 13.12
CA GLY A 75 11.18 -5.05 13.20
C GLY A 75 9.68 -5.30 13.31
N ASP A 76 8.98 -4.24 13.67
CA ASP A 76 7.53 -4.25 13.76
C ASP A 76 6.93 -3.75 12.45
N LEU A 77 6.14 -4.60 11.82
CA LEU A 77 5.24 -4.20 10.75
C LEU A 77 4.17 -3.28 11.34
N VAL A 78 3.96 -2.13 10.73
CA VAL A 78 2.78 -1.31 11.00
C VAL A 78 1.63 -1.89 10.21
N VAL A 79 0.66 -2.48 10.88
CA VAL A 79 -0.47 -3.16 10.22
C VAL A 79 -1.75 -2.36 10.47
N THR A 80 -2.34 -1.87 9.38
CA THR A 80 -3.68 -1.31 9.43
C THR A 80 -4.69 -2.44 9.45
N THR A 81 -5.62 -2.41 10.38
CA THR A 81 -6.69 -3.41 10.46
C THR A 81 -8.05 -2.76 10.36
N TYR A 82 -8.98 -3.50 9.76
CA TYR A 82 -10.38 -3.10 9.63
C TYR A 82 -11.27 -4.26 10.05
N ARG A 83 -12.45 -3.95 10.57
CA ARG A 83 -13.41 -4.94 11.07
C ARG A 83 -14.80 -4.62 10.59
N PRO A 84 -15.60 -5.63 10.22
CA PRO A 84 -17.05 -5.48 10.10
C PRO A 84 -17.68 -5.17 11.46
N PRO A 85 -18.90 -4.66 11.52
CA PRO A 85 -19.67 -4.62 12.76
C PRO A 85 -20.00 -6.04 13.26
N GLY A 86 -20.27 -6.16 14.54
CA GLY A 86 -20.57 -7.42 15.19
C GLY A 86 -19.38 -8.03 15.94
N PRO A 87 -19.57 -9.20 16.56
CA PRO A 87 -18.58 -9.85 17.42
C PRO A 87 -17.60 -10.76 16.65
N GLY A 88 -17.88 -11.16 15.41
CA GLY A 88 -17.15 -12.20 14.69
C GLY A 88 -17.57 -13.63 15.11
N PRO A 89 -16.78 -14.67 14.86
CA PRO A 89 -15.47 -14.59 14.21
C PRO A 89 -15.56 -14.26 12.70
N PHE A 90 -14.69 -13.38 12.24
CA PHE A 90 -14.65 -12.97 10.83
C PHE A 90 -13.56 -13.72 10.06
N PRO A 91 -13.80 -14.13 8.80
CA PRO A 91 -12.71 -14.55 7.93
C PRO A 91 -11.73 -13.40 7.77
N LEU A 92 -10.45 -13.73 7.58
CA LEU A 92 -9.38 -12.77 7.44
C LEU A 92 -8.96 -12.62 5.99
N VAL A 93 -8.76 -11.39 5.53
CA VAL A 93 -7.96 -11.11 4.34
C VAL A 93 -6.72 -10.28 4.70
N VAL A 94 -5.55 -10.71 4.20
CA VAL A 94 -4.29 -9.95 4.30
C VAL A 94 -3.99 -9.33 2.94
N LEU A 95 -4.03 -7.99 2.86
CA LEU A 95 -3.80 -7.22 1.63
C LEU A 95 -2.36 -6.72 1.59
N ASN A 96 -1.61 -7.10 0.58
CA ASN A 96 -0.20 -6.77 0.42
C ASN A 96 0.01 -5.72 -0.65
N HIS A 97 0.62 -4.59 -0.28
CA HIS A 97 0.92 -3.48 -1.19
C HIS A 97 2.03 -3.82 -2.19
N GLY A 98 2.09 -3.13 -3.34
CA GLY A 98 3.18 -3.18 -4.30
C GLY A 98 4.49 -2.64 -3.72
N ARG A 99 5.49 -2.42 -4.60
CA ARG A 99 6.75 -1.78 -4.24
C ARG A 99 6.73 -0.30 -4.69
N PRO A 100 6.33 0.64 -3.83
CA PRO A 100 6.12 2.03 -4.23
C PRO A 100 7.40 2.84 -4.42
N ALA A 101 8.53 2.37 -3.87
CA ALA A 101 9.77 3.14 -3.83
C ALA A 101 11.02 2.24 -3.83
N ALA A 102 12.14 2.75 -4.34
CA ALA A 102 13.40 2.00 -4.46
C ALA A 102 14.49 2.50 -3.50
N SER A 103 14.73 3.81 -3.40
CA SER A 103 15.74 4.38 -2.49
C SER A 103 15.28 4.32 -1.03
N GLU A 104 16.23 4.30 -0.11
CA GLU A 104 15.93 4.33 1.33
C GLU A 104 15.13 5.58 1.72
N GLN A 105 15.50 6.73 1.17
CA GLN A 105 14.81 7.99 1.45
C GLN A 105 13.35 7.95 0.98
N GLU A 106 13.09 7.45 -0.23
CA GLU A 106 11.73 7.29 -0.73
C GLU A 106 10.94 6.27 0.11
N ARG A 107 11.58 5.15 0.48
CA ARG A 107 10.93 4.15 1.34
C ARG A 107 10.60 4.70 2.73
N ALA A 108 11.48 5.53 3.30
CA ALA A 108 11.22 6.21 4.58
C ALA A 108 10.03 7.19 4.50
N ALA A 109 9.81 7.79 3.34
CA ALA A 109 8.67 8.68 3.10
C ALA A 109 7.34 7.93 2.85
N VAL A 110 7.37 6.61 2.68
CA VAL A 110 6.16 5.81 2.45
C VAL A 110 5.29 5.83 3.71
N LYS A 111 4.09 6.33 3.56
CA LYS A 111 3.09 6.34 4.65
C LYS A 111 2.57 4.93 4.93
N ARG A 112 2.00 4.77 6.10
CA ARG A 112 1.25 3.57 6.49
C ARG A 112 0.27 3.16 5.38
N GLN A 113 0.33 1.91 4.98
CA GLN A 113 -0.53 1.38 3.94
C GLN A 113 -1.93 1.12 4.49
N ARG A 114 -2.93 1.52 3.73
CA ARG A 114 -4.35 1.39 4.11
C ARG A 114 -5.13 0.56 3.09
N LEU A 115 -4.81 0.68 1.81
CA LEU A 115 -5.52 0.05 0.68
C LEU A 115 -7.04 0.14 0.86
N GLU A 116 -7.51 1.36 1.20
CA GLU A 116 -8.83 1.58 1.77
C GLU A 116 -9.97 1.11 0.87
N SER A 117 -9.89 1.34 -0.45
CA SER A 117 -10.93 0.88 -1.38
C SER A 117 -11.11 -0.64 -1.36
N ALA A 118 -10.00 -1.39 -1.41
CA ALA A 118 -10.03 -2.84 -1.29
C ALA A 118 -10.44 -3.29 0.12
N SER A 119 -9.96 -2.60 1.16
CA SER A 119 -10.35 -2.90 2.54
C SER A 119 -11.85 -2.72 2.76
N ARG A 120 -12.46 -1.65 2.24
CA ARG A 120 -13.91 -1.43 2.29
C ARG A 120 -14.69 -2.52 1.57
N PHE A 121 -14.20 -2.96 0.41
CA PHE A 121 -14.81 -4.06 -0.32
C PHE A 121 -14.88 -5.32 0.53
N PHE A 122 -13.76 -5.74 1.13
CA PHE A 122 -13.71 -6.94 1.95
C PHE A 122 -14.48 -6.82 3.27
N VAL A 123 -14.45 -5.66 3.92
CA VAL A 123 -15.25 -5.42 5.14
C VAL A 123 -16.73 -5.58 4.85
N ARG A 124 -17.24 -5.07 3.71
CA ARG A 124 -18.64 -5.26 3.27
C ARG A 124 -18.98 -6.73 3.03
N LYS A 125 -18.00 -7.56 2.67
CA LYS A 125 -18.15 -9.00 2.50
C LYS A 125 -18.02 -9.78 3.81
N GLY A 126 -17.88 -9.09 4.94
CA GLY A 126 -17.76 -9.70 6.26
C GLY A 126 -16.35 -10.13 6.67
N PHE A 127 -15.33 -9.71 5.94
CA PHE A 127 -13.95 -10.00 6.29
C PHE A 127 -13.38 -8.98 7.29
N ALA A 128 -12.64 -9.45 8.27
CA ALA A 128 -11.60 -8.66 8.89
C ALA A 128 -10.46 -8.50 7.89
N VAL A 129 -9.88 -7.29 7.84
CA VAL A 129 -8.81 -6.97 6.89
C VAL A 129 -7.55 -6.59 7.66
N ALA A 130 -6.39 -7.05 7.19
CA ALA A 130 -5.08 -6.63 7.67
C ALA A 130 -4.21 -6.16 6.49
N VAL A 131 -3.69 -4.95 6.60
CA VAL A 131 -2.84 -4.32 5.57
C VAL A 131 -1.48 -4.02 6.18
N PRO A 132 -0.49 -4.90 6.06
CA PRO A 132 0.86 -4.62 6.56
C PRO A 132 1.57 -3.59 5.70
N THR A 133 2.15 -2.57 6.32
CA THR A 133 3.28 -1.82 5.77
C THR A 133 4.53 -2.63 6.05
N ARG A 134 5.12 -3.21 4.99
CA ARG A 134 6.22 -4.19 5.14
C ARG A 134 7.48 -3.57 5.74
N LEU A 135 8.35 -4.42 6.30
CA LEU A 135 9.70 -4.02 6.71
C LEU A 135 10.45 -3.43 5.52
N GLY A 136 11.21 -2.38 5.78
CA GLY A 136 11.91 -1.61 4.77
C GLY A 136 11.16 -0.37 4.30
N TYR A 137 9.96 -0.11 4.84
CA TYR A 137 9.15 1.08 4.53
C TYR A 137 8.78 1.86 5.79
N GLY A 138 8.53 3.17 5.63
CA GLY A 138 8.20 4.08 6.73
C GLY A 138 9.26 4.02 7.84
N ASP A 139 8.84 3.88 9.08
CA ASP A 139 9.69 3.82 10.28
C ASP A 139 10.76 2.72 10.24
N THR A 140 10.61 1.73 9.36
CA THR A 140 11.55 0.60 9.25
C THR A 140 12.48 0.69 8.04
N ALA A 141 12.44 1.76 7.26
CA ALA A 141 13.23 1.92 6.03
C ALA A 141 14.74 1.79 6.25
N ALA A 142 15.24 2.38 7.34
CA ALA A 142 16.67 2.34 7.71
C ALA A 142 17.14 0.93 8.14
N LYS A 143 16.23 0.00 8.44
CA LYS A 143 16.59 -1.38 8.81
C LYS A 143 17.02 -2.22 7.61
N GLY A 144 16.66 -1.82 6.39
CA GLY A 144 17.03 -2.53 5.17
C GLY A 144 15.90 -2.57 4.15
N ASP A 145 16.05 -3.43 3.13
CA ASP A 145 15.14 -3.58 2.02
C ASP A 145 14.94 -5.08 1.68
N PRO A 146 14.19 -5.80 2.53
CA PRO A 146 14.10 -7.26 2.43
C PRO A 146 13.31 -7.77 1.23
N ASP A 147 12.50 -6.91 0.60
CA ASP A 147 11.75 -7.24 -0.63
C ASP A 147 12.43 -6.72 -1.91
N SER A 148 13.70 -6.28 -1.80
CA SER A 148 14.49 -5.91 -2.96
C SER A 148 14.87 -7.13 -3.80
N SER A 149 14.65 -7.04 -5.12
CA SER A 149 15.26 -7.98 -6.06
C SER A 149 16.73 -7.68 -6.35
N VAL A 150 17.26 -6.58 -5.81
CA VAL A 150 18.64 -6.09 -5.87
C VAL A 150 19.03 -5.59 -7.26
N ARG A 151 19.51 -6.45 -8.12
CA ARG A 151 20.06 -6.09 -9.44
C ARG A 151 19.41 -6.94 -10.54
N CYS A 152 19.24 -6.33 -11.71
CA CYS A 152 18.62 -6.99 -12.85
C CYS A 152 19.45 -8.16 -13.39
N ASP A 153 20.78 -8.06 -13.34
CA ASP A 153 21.69 -9.11 -13.83
C ASP A 153 21.79 -10.31 -12.88
N VAL A 154 21.61 -10.09 -11.57
CA VAL A 154 21.64 -11.13 -10.53
C VAL A 154 20.49 -10.92 -9.53
N PRO A 155 19.24 -11.16 -9.92
CA PRO A 155 18.10 -10.88 -9.05
C PRO A 155 18.01 -11.88 -7.89
N GLN A 156 17.68 -11.37 -6.72
CA GLN A 156 17.56 -12.15 -5.48
C GLN A 156 16.10 -12.56 -5.17
N TYR A 157 15.35 -12.96 -6.19
CA TYR A 157 13.92 -13.29 -6.05
C TYR A 157 13.62 -14.36 -4.99
N LYS A 158 14.52 -15.31 -4.79
CA LYS A 158 14.34 -16.35 -3.78
C LYS A 158 14.36 -15.78 -2.36
N VAL A 159 15.30 -14.89 -2.07
CA VAL A 159 15.44 -14.26 -0.74
C VAL A 159 14.26 -13.32 -0.51
N ALA A 160 13.96 -12.47 -1.49
CA ALA A 160 12.81 -11.55 -1.43
C ALA A 160 11.49 -12.32 -1.20
N ALA A 161 11.24 -13.41 -1.94
CA ALA A 161 10.06 -14.25 -1.75
C ALA A 161 9.95 -14.81 -0.32
N LYS A 162 11.08 -15.29 0.23
CA LYS A 162 11.11 -15.82 1.59
C LYS A 162 10.79 -14.72 2.62
N ALA A 163 11.40 -13.55 2.48
CA ALA A 163 11.17 -12.42 3.35
C ALA A 163 9.70 -11.94 3.30
N LEU A 164 9.13 -11.85 2.11
CA LEU A 164 7.74 -11.49 1.88
C LEU A 164 6.77 -12.49 2.53
N ALA A 165 6.93 -13.78 2.21
CA ALA A 165 6.07 -14.83 2.75
C ALA A 165 6.16 -14.95 4.28
N THR A 166 7.34 -14.73 4.85
CA THR A 166 7.54 -14.70 6.31
C THR A 166 6.76 -13.58 6.97
N GLN A 167 6.74 -12.38 6.38
CA GLN A 167 5.97 -11.25 6.90
C GLN A 167 4.45 -11.52 6.80
N VAL A 168 3.99 -12.05 5.68
CA VAL A 168 2.58 -12.46 5.53
C VAL A 168 2.19 -13.46 6.60
N ALA A 169 3.00 -14.51 6.80
CA ALA A 169 2.74 -15.53 7.81
C ALA A 169 2.76 -14.98 9.25
N ALA A 170 3.62 -14.00 9.54
CA ALA A 170 3.65 -13.33 10.85
C ALA A 170 2.34 -12.57 11.12
N VAL A 171 1.85 -11.81 10.13
CA VAL A 171 0.58 -11.08 10.23
C VAL A 171 -0.59 -12.05 10.40
N VAL A 172 -0.66 -13.11 9.59
CA VAL A 172 -1.74 -14.11 9.71
C VAL A 172 -1.76 -14.73 11.10
N ARG A 173 -0.62 -15.23 11.60
CA ARG A 173 -0.54 -15.84 12.95
C ARG A 173 -0.95 -14.86 14.05
N PHE A 174 -0.50 -13.61 13.95
CA PHE A 174 -0.90 -12.59 14.92
C PHE A 174 -2.41 -12.36 14.91
N MET A 175 -3.00 -12.20 13.74
CA MET A 175 -4.44 -11.98 13.60
C MET A 175 -5.25 -13.19 14.09
N GLN A 176 -4.80 -14.40 13.80
CA GLN A 176 -5.43 -15.65 14.26
C GLN A 176 -5.43 -15.84 15.78
N SER A 177 -4.61 -15.10 16.53
CA SER A 177 -4.63 -15.13 17.99
C SER A 177 -5.82 -14.36 18.60
N SER A 178 -6.56 -13.60 17.80
CA SER A 178 -7.74 -12.86 18.24
C SER A 178 -9.00 -13.71 18.11
N VAL A 179 -9.86 -13.67 19.13
CA VAL A 179 -11.11 -14.46 19.20
C VAL A 179 -12.15 -14.03 18.16
N ASP A 180 -12.03 -12.82 17.63
CA ASP A 180 -12.90 -12.28 16.61
C ASP A 180 -12.50 -12.68 15.17
N ILE A 181 -11.44 -13.48 15.01
CA ILE A 181 -10.95 -13.97 13.72
C ILE A 181 -11.23 -15.46 13.56
N ASP A 182 -11.82 -15.81 12.41
CA ASP A 182 -11.92 -17.21 11.99
C ASP A 182 -10.57 -17.70 11.46
N ALA A 183 -9.85 -18.40 12.33
CA ALA A 183 -8.50 -18.88 12.05
C ALA A 183 -8.42 -19.88 10.89
N GLN A 184 -9.56 -20.45 10.44
CA GLN A 184 -9.62 -21.43 9.36
C GLN A 184 -10.00 -20.84 8.01
N ARG A 185 -10.25 -19.52 7.94
CA ARG A 185 -10.74 -18.86 6.73
C ARG A 185 -9.90 -17.61 6.41
N VAL A 186 -8.69 -17.85 5.90
CA VAL A 186 -7.72 -16.82 5.56
C VAL A 186 -7.56 -16.71 4.04
N VAL A 187 -7.64 -15.50 3.51
CA VAL A 187 -7.31 -15.15 2.14
C VAL A 187 -6.10 -14.24 2.15
N VAL A 188 -5.16 -14.45 1.24
CA VAL A 188 -4.01 -13.53 1.04
C VAL A 188 -4.13 -12.92 -0.34
N MET A 189 -4.01 -11.60 -0.43
CA MET A 189 -4.15 -10.88 -1.68
C MET A 189 -3.06 -9.82 -1.79
N GLY A 190 -2.66 -9.47 -3.01
CA GLY A 190 -1.74 -8.37 -3.21
C GLY A 190 -1.59 -7.94 -4.66
N GLN A 191 -0.89 -6.83 -4.85
CA GLN A 191 -0.63 -6.23 -6.15
C GLN A 191 0.87 -6.08 -6.37
N SER A 192 1.35 -6.36 -7.60
CA SER A 192 2.77 -6.21 -7.96
C SER A 192 3.66 -7.08 -7.05
N VAL A 193 4.66 -6.52 -6.38
CA VAL A 193 5.46 -7.24 -5.37
C VAL A 193 4.58 -7.82 -4.25
N GLY A 194 3.45 -7.19 -3.93
CA GLY A 194 2.46 -7.73 -3.00
C GLY A 194 1.72 -8.97 -3.55
N GLY A 195 1.46 -9.01 -4.86
CA GLY A 195 0.93 -10.19 -5.55
C GLY A 195 1.93 -11.35 -5.53
N PHE A 196 3.19 -11.06 -5.82
CA PHE A 196 4.28 -12.02 -5.66
C PHE A 196 4.38 -12.54 -4.22
N ALA A 197 4.17 -11.67 -3.20
CA ALA A 197 4.11 -12.06 -1.80
C ALA A 197 2.95 -13.02 -1.51
N ALA A 198 1.77 -12.74 -2.08
CA ALA A 198 0.59 -13.61 -1.94
C ALA A 198 0.86 -15.01 -2.53
N MET A 199 1.48 -15.08 -3.70
CA MET A 199 1.84 -16.36 -4.32
C MET A 199 2.95 -17.08 -3.55
N ALA A 200 3.97 -16.37 -3.06
CA ALA A 200 5.01 -16.96 -2.22
C ALA A 200 4.43 -17.55 -0.92
N ALA A 201 3.43 -16.90 -0.34
CA ALA A 201 2.74 -17.35 0.87
C ALA A 201 2.00 -18.68 0.66
N THR A 202 1.52 -19.00 -0.54
CA THR A 202 0.88 -20.31 -0.82
C THR A 202 1.84 -21.48 -0.65
N GLY A 203 3.13 -21.25 -0.91
CA GLY A 203 4.20 -22.22 -0.67
C GLY A 203 4.56 -22.42 0.79
N GLU A 204 4.10 -21.55 1.69
CA GLU A 204 4.28 -21.72 3.14
C GLU A 204 3.09 -22.49 3.72
N ARG A 205 3.32 -23.16 4.86
CA ARG A 205 2.24 -23.88 5.56
C ARG A 205 1.53 -22.91 6.52
N ILE A 206 0.76 -21.98 5.95
CA ILE A 206 -0.05 -21.03 6.73
C ILE A 206 -1.36 -21.73 7.11
N PRO A 207 -1.63 -21.94 8.40
CA PRO A 207 -2.89 -22.57 8.83
C PRO A 207 -4.09 -21.72 8.40
N GLY A 208 -5.16 -22.39 7.94
CA GLY A 208 -6.40 -21.72 7.56
C GLY A 208 -6.33 -20.93 6.23
N LEU A 209 -5.21 -20.93 5.51
CA LEU A 209 -5.16 -20.34 4.18
C LEU A 209 -6.05 -21.13 3.20
N VAL A 210 -7.09 -20.48 2.66
CA VAL A 210 -8.08 -21.10 1.78
C VAL A 210 -8.02 -20.60 0.35
N ALA A 211 -7.44 -19.41 0.11
CA ALA A 211 -7.26 -18.85 -1.23
C ALA A 211 -6.15 -17.79 -1.25
N ALA A 212 -5.59 -17.54 -2.44
CA ALA A 212 -4.74 -16.40 -2.67
C ALA A 212 -5.10 -15.68 -3.98
N ILE A 213 -4.89 -14.36 -4.02
CA ILE A 213 -5.25 -13.51 -5.16
C ILE A 213 -4.05 -12.64 -5.54
N ASP A 214 -3.71 -12.70 -6.80
CA ASP A 214 -2.59 -11.99 -7.40
C ASP A 214 -3.08 -10.96 -8.42
N PHE A 215 -2.75 -9.69 -8.20
CA PHE A 215 -2.93 -8.62 -9.16
C PHE A 215 -1.56 -8.23 -9.74
N ALA A 216 -1.31 -8.66 -10.99
CA ALA A 216 -0.08 -8.36 -11.73
C ALA A 216 1.19 -8.59 -10.90
N GLY A 217 1.28 -9.76 -10.24
CA GLY A 217 2.33 -10.08 -9.27
C GLY A 217 3.68 -10.35 -9.88
N GLY A 218 4.72 -9.77 -9.27
CA GLY A 218 6.09 -9.95 -9.71
C GLY A 218 6.94 -8.71 -9.53
N TYR A 219 8.02 -8.67 -10.31
CA TYR A 219 8.95 -7.55 -10.38
C TYR A 219 9.10 -7.11 -11.83
N GLY A 220 8.90 -5.84 -12.08
CA GLY A 220 9.04 -5.22 -13.40
C GLY A 220 9.74 -3.86 -13.32
N PRO A 221 10.27 -3.37 -14.45
CA PRO A 221 11.00 -2.11 -14.48
C PRO A 221 10.10 -0.87 -14.40
N GLY A 222 8.80 -1.03 -14.67
CA GLY A 222 7.88 0.07 -14.85
C GLY A 222 7.94 0.70 -16.24
N PRO A 223 7.19 1.81 -16.44
CA PRO A 223 7.18 2.52 -17.71
C PRO A 223 8.57 3.04 -18.12
N GLY A 224 8.85 3.03 -19.42
CA GLY A 224 10.12 3.51 -19.98
C GLY A 224 10.64 2.63 -21.10
N ALA A 225 11.93 2.67 -21.37
CA ALA A 225 12.56 1.97 -22.49
C ALA A 225 12.38 0.43 -22.45
N ASN A 226 12.24 -0.14 -21.26
CA ASN A 226 12.04 -1.57 -21.04
C ASN A 226 10.64 -1.85 -20.46
N ALA A 227 9.64 -1.05 -20.79
CA ALA A 227 8.30 -1.20 -20.25
C ALA A 227 7.77 -2.63 -20.42
N GLY A 228 7.25 -3.20 -19.34
CA GLY A 228 6.70 -4.54 -19.32
C GLY A 228 7.70 -5.71 -19.35
N GLU A 229 9.02 -5.43 -19.42
CA GLU A 229 10.05 -6.46 -19.55
C GLU A 229 10.77 -6.72 -18.21
N PRO A 230 10.37 -7.72 -17.43
CA PRO A 230 10.99 -8.04 -16.14
C PRO A 230 12.45 -8.47 -16.27
N CYS A 231 13.23 -8.19 -15.23
CA CYS A 231 14.59 -8.73 -15.13
C CYS A 231 14.56 -10.26 -15.00
N ARG A 232 15.32 -10.95 -15.83
CA ARG A 232 15.43 -12.43 -15.74
C ARG A 232 14.07 -13.12 -15.58
N PRO A 233 13.13 -12.96 -16.52
CA PRO A 233 11.77 -13.47 -16.40
C PRO A 233 11.69 -14.98 -16.17
N GLU A 234 12.69 -15.73 -16.63
CA GLU A 234 12.83 -17.17 -16.39
C GLU A 234 13.05 -17.49 -14.91
N GLU A 235 13.83 -16.69 -14.22
CA GLU A 235 14.07 -16.89 -12.79
C GLU A 235 12.81 -16.61 -11.98
N LEU A 236 11.98 -15.65 -12.41
CA LEU A 236 10.66 -15.47 -11.85
C LEU A 236 9.75 -16.67 -12.13
N ALA A 237 9.73 -17.17 -13.37
CA ALA A 237 8.99 -18.39 -13.70
C ALA A 237 9.39 -19.57 -12.80
N ASN A 238 10.70 -19.77 -12.58
CA ASN A 238 11.20 -20.79 -11.67
C ASN A 238 10.73 -20.56 -10.22
N ARG A 239 10.59 -19.31 -9.78
CA ARG A 239 10.03 -19.03 -8.43
C ARG A 239 8.58 -19.41 -8.34
N PHE A 240 7.77 -19.00 -9.32
CA PHE A 240 6.34 -19.37 -9.35
C PHE A 240 6.15 -20.89 -9.45
N HIS A 241 6.94 -21.60 -10.27
CA HIS A 241 6.94 -23.06 -10.28
C HIS A 241 7.26 -23.64 -8.88
N ASP A 242 8.30 -23.12 -8.19
CA ASP A 242 8.64 -23.56 -6.84
C ASP A 242 7.53 -23.29 -5.82
N PHE A 243 6.82 -22.15 -5.95
CA PHE A 243 5.65 -21.86 -5.11
C PHE A 243 4.54 -22.89 -5.34
N GLY A 244 4.22 -23.23 -6.60
CA GLY A 244 3.23 -24.27 -6.94
C GLY A 244 3.61 -25.62 -6.37
N ARG A 245 4.87 -26.01 -6.53
CA ARG A 245 5.42 -27.30 -6.00
C ARG A 245 5.31 -27.36 -4.47
N ARG A 246 5.59 -26.27 -3.77
CA ARG A 246 5.50 -26.20 -2.32
C ARG A 246 4.04 -26.13 -1.84
N ALA A 247 3.19 -25.45 -2.60
CA ALA A 247 1.76 -25.34 -2.31
C ALA A 247 1.05 -26.70 -2.38
N SER A 248 1.44 -27.57 -3.33
CA SER A 248 0.85 -28.89 -3.56
C SER A 248 1.52 -30.02 -2.77
N HIS A 249 2.68 -29.78 -2.13
CA HIS A 249 3.46 -30.82 -1.47
C HIS A 249 2.71 -31.46 -0.29
N GLY A 250 2.26 -32.72 -0.49
CA GLY A 250 1.54 -33.50 0.53
C GLY A 250 0.15 -32.99 0.90
N ARG A 251 -0.43 -32.13 0.06
CA ARG A 251 -1.80 -31.58 0.23
C ARG A 251 -2.35 -31.09 -1.11
N GLU A 252 -3.64 -30.87 -1.16
CA GLU A 252 -4.23 -30.12 -2.26
C GLU A 252 -3.81 -28.64 -2.16
N ALA A 253 -3.34 -28.08 -3.28
CA ALA A 253 -3.00 -26.66 -3.36
C ALA A 253 -4.26 -25.80 -3.23
N VAL A 254 -4.17 -24.71 -2.48
CA VAL A 254 -5.26 -23.74 -2.40
C VAL A 254 -5.49 -23.09 -3.77
N PRO A 255 -6.75 -22.79 -4.14
CA PRO A 255 -7.04 -22.08 -5.38
C PRO A 255 -6.43 -20.68 -5.36
N THR A 256 -5.94 -20.24 -6.52
CA THR A 256 -5.41 -18.90 -6.70
C THR A 256 -6.04 -18.22 -7.91
N LEU A 257 -6.32 -16.91 -7.77
CA LEU A 257 -6.79 -16.05 -8.85
C LEU A 257 -5.66 -15.10 -9.27
N TRP A 258 -5.43 -15.00 -10.58
CA TRP A 258 -4.42 -14.14 -11.19
C TRP A 258 -5.10 -13.14 -12.12
N VAL A 259 -5.07 -11.86 -11.77
CA VAL A 259 -5.72 -10.79 -12.54
C VAL A 259 -4.64 -9.85 -13.08
N PHE A 260 -4.64 -9.64 -14.38
CA PHE A 260 -3.70 -8.76 -15.06
C PHE A 260 -4.32 -8.16 -16.33
N THR A 261 -3.69 -7.15 -16.90
CA THR A 261 -4.24 -6.38 -18.03
C THR A 261 -3.37 -6.49 -19.26
N GLY A 262 -3.98 -6.27 -20.44
CA GLY A 262 -3.27 -6.33 -21.70
C GLY A 262 -2.24 -5.21 -21.94
N ASN A 263 -2.33 -4.09 -21.18
CA ASN A 263 -1.47 -2.92 -21.35
C ASN A 263 -0.65 -2.57 -20.09
N ASP A 264 -0.34 -3.56 -19.27
CA ASP A 264 0.54 -3.37 -18.11
C ASP A 264 1.98 -3.07 -18.58
N GLN A 265 2.49 -1.88 -18.22
CA GLN A 265 3.83 -1.42 -18.58
C GLN A 265 4.88 -1.78 -17.53
N PHE A 266 4.48 -2.31 -16.37
CA PHE A 266 5.40 -2.84 -15.37
C PHE A 266 5.74 -4.31 -15.67
N ILE A 267 4.72 -5.12 -16.01
CA ILE A 267 4.88 -6.55 -16.27
C ILE A 267 3.91 -6.93 -17.38
N ALA A 268 4.40 -7.09 -18.61
CA ALA A 268 3.56 -7.43 -19.74
C ALA A 268 2.80 -8.74 -19.52
N ALA A 269 1.55 -8.80 -20.00
CA ALA A 269 0.63 -9.91 -19.83
C ALA A 269 1.24 -11.28 -20.18
N LYS A 270 2.08 -11.35 -21.25
CA LYS A 270 2.77 -12.57 -21.66
C LYS A 270 3.61 -13.22 -20.53
N TYR A 271 4.18 -12.42 -19.64
CA TYR A 271 4.93 -12.92 -18.48
C TYR A 271 4.02 -13.38 -17.37
N GLN A 272 2.92 -12.66 -17.12
CA GLN A 272 1.92 -13.07 -16.13
C GLN A 272 1.30 -14.42 -16.48
N GLU A 273 0.90 -14.62 -17.74
CA GLU A 273 0.39 -15.90 -18.24
C GLU A 273 1.40 -17.03 -18.08
N ARG A 274 2.66 -16.75 -18.45
CA ARG A 274 3.75 -17.70 -18.34
C ARG A 274 4.03 -18.08 -16.89
N TRP A 275 4.01 -17.14 -15.97
CA TRP A 275 4.25 -17.39 -14.56
C TRP A 275 3.10 -18.14 -13.91
N ALA A 276 1.85 -17.82 -14.28
CA ALA A 276 0.70 -18.59 -13.87
C ALA A 276 0.76 -20.04 -14.38
N GLN A 277 1.25 -20.24 -15.62
CA GLN A 277 1.49 -21.58 -16.15
C GLN A 277 2.61 -22.30 -15.37
N ALA A 278 3.72 -21.65 -15.11
CA ALA A 278 4.82 -22.23 -14.30
C ALA A 278 4.33 -22.63 -12.89
N TYR A 279 3.44 -21.82 -12.29
CA TYR A 279 2.82 -22.15 -11.01
C TYR A 279 1.95 -23.42 -11.10
N ARG A 280 1.15 -23.57 -12.20
CA ARG A 280 0.39 -24.81 -12.47
C ARG A 280 1.28 -26.01 -12.72
N ASP A 281 2.37 -25.85 -13.47
CA ASP A 281 3.33 -26.92 -13.76
C ASP A 281 4.02 -27.42 -12.48
N GLY A 282 4.15 -26.55 -11.47
CA GLY A 282 4.57 -26.93 -10.14
C GLY A 282 3.51 -27.65 -9.30
N GLY A 283 2.29 -27.80 -9.81
CA GLY A 283 1.17 -28.43 -9.10
C GLY A 283 0.25 -27.44 -8.36
N GLY A 284 0.44 -26.13 -8.55
CA GLY A 284 -0.44 -25.10 -8.01
C GLY A 284 -1.77 -25.00 -8.80
N ARG A 285 -2.78 -24.42 -8.20
CA ARG A 285 -4.10 -24.20 -8.82
C ARG A 285 -4.27 -22.73 -9.16
N ALA A 286 -4.04 -22.36 -10.42
CA ALA A 286 -4.15 -20.97 -10.89
C ALA A 286 -5.32 -20.83 -11.87
N GLN A 287 -6.26 -19.94 -11.55
CA GLN A 287 -7.23 -19.37 -12.46
C GLN A 287 -6.70 -18.02 -12.92
N THR A 288 -6.61 -17.81 -14.24
CA THR A 288 -6.13 -16.55 -14.81
C THR A 288 -7.29 -15.73 -15.36
N HIS A 289 -7.23 -14.43 -15.20
CA HIS A 289 -8.16 -13.48 -15.76
C HIS A 289 -7.41 -12.31 -16.42
N LEU A 290 -7.26 -12.38 -17.74
CA LEU A 290 -6.70 -11.29 -18.54
C LEU A 290 -7.79 -10.25 -18.80
N MET A 291 -7.62 -9.07 -18.21
CA MET A 291 -8.46 -7.91 -18.46
C MET A 291 -8.05 -7.20 -19.76
N PRO A 292 -9.01 -6.58 -20.47
CA PRO A 292 -8.68 -5.62 -21.52
C PRO A 292 -7.75 -4.50 -21.01
N ALA A 293 -7.24 -3.69 -21.94
CA ALA A 293 -6.47 -2.51 -21.60
C ALA A 293 -7.24 -1.60 -20.60
N PHE A 294 -6.56 -1.20 -19.53
CA PHE A 294 -7.13 -0.34 -18.50
C PHE A 294 -6.43 1.03 -18.49
N GLY A 295 -7.15 2.07 -18.91
CA GLY A 295 -6.60 3.42 -18.99
C GLY A 295 -5.31 3.48 -19.83
N GLU A 296 -4.40 4.33 -19.42
CA GLU A 296 -3.07 4.44 -20.03
C GLU A 296 -2.06 3.44 -19.46
N GLU A 297 -2.32 2.93 -18.25
CA GLU A 297 -1.42 2.04 -17.50
C GLU A 297 -2.20 0.94 -16.79
N GLY A 298 -2.12 -0.26 -17.32
CA GLY A 298 -2.87 -1.41 -16.84
C GLY A 298 -2.49 -1.89 -15.44
N HIS A 299 -1.26 -1.63 -14.99
CA HIS A 299 -0.80 -1.96 -13.63
C HIS A 299 -1.61 -1.30 -12.52
N LEU A 300 -2.29 -0.20 -12.85
CA LEU A 300 -3.13 0.56 -11.92
C LEU A 300 -4.55 -0.03 -11.76
N LEU A 301 -4.89 -1.14 -12.43
CA LEU A 301 -6.21 -1.77 -12.33
C LEU A 301 -6.64 -2.00 -10.87
N PHE A 302 -5.76 -2.56 -10.05
CA PHE A 302 -6.09 -2.84 -8.64
C PHE A 302 -6.46 -1.57 -7.85
N ALA A 303 -5.69 -0.50 -8.06
CA ALA A 303 -5.89 0.74 -7.32
C ALA A 303 -7.08 1.57 -7.84
N ARG A 304 -7.36 1.53 -9.16
CA ARG A 304 -8.28 2.46 -9.83
C ARG A 304 -9.48 1.79 -10.49
N GLY A 305 -9.42 0.49 -10.74
CA GLY A 305 -10.45 -0.27 -11.46
C GLY A 305 -11.34 -1.11 -10.54
N ASN A 306 -11.69 -0.60 -9.36
CA ASN A 306 -12.44 -1.35 -8.35
C ASN A 306 -13.73 -1.97 -8.92
N ASP A 307 -14.49 -1.22 -9.71
CA ASP A 307 -15.75 -1.68 -10.29
C ASP A 307 -15.55 -2.82 -11.32
N LEU A 308 -14.34 -2.95 -11.86
CA LEU A 308 -14.00 -3.96 -12.85
C LEU A 308 -13.51 -5.26 -12.21
N TRP A 309 -12.64 -5.18 -11.20
CA TRP A 309 -12.06 -6.37 -10.61
C TRP A 309 -12.88 -6.96 -9.45
N GLN A 310 -13.68 -6.16 -8.75
CA GLN A 310 -14.48 -6.66 -7.63
C GLN A 310 -15.42 -7.81 -8.01
N PRO A 311 -16.15 -7.76 -9.13
CA PRO A 311 -17.00 -8.90 -9.56
C PRO A 311 -16.20 -10.18 -9.81
N ILE A 312 -14.98 -10.07 -10.36
CA ILE A 312 -14.10 -11.21 -10.65
C ILE A 312 -13.65 -11.88 -9.35
N VAL A 313 -13.28 -11.07 -8.35
CA VAL A 313 -12.92 -11.58 -7.02
C VAL A 313 -14.13 -12.21 -6.33
N ASP A 314 -15.32 -11.64 -6.49
CA ASP A 314 -16.56 -12.22 -5.95
C ASP A 314 -16.86 -13.59 -6.56
N GLU A 315 -16.79 -13.71 -7.87
CA GLU A 315 -16.98 -14.97 -8.59
C GLU A 315 -15.97 -16.05 -8.13
N PHE A 316 -14.71 -15.66 -7.97
CA PHE A 316 -13.68 -16.56 -7.49
C PHE A 316 -13.89 -17.00 -6.04
N LEU A 317 -14.35 -16.10 -5.17
CA LEU A 317 -14.54 -16.41 -3.74
C LEU A 317 -15.86 -17.11 -3.44
N GLN A 318 -16.87 -16.99 -4.31
CA GLN A 318 -18.21 -17.56 -4.10
C GLN A 318 -18.20 -19.07 -3.84
N PRO A 319 -17.54 -19.93 -4.64
CA PRO A 319 -17.49 -21.38 -4.38
C PRO A 319 -16.74 -21.76 -3.11
N LEU A 320 -15.98 -20.83 -2.53
CA LEU A 320 -15.28 -20.99 -1.25
C LEU A 320 -16.15 -20.56 -0.05
N GLY A 321 -17.41 -20.22 -0.29
CA GLY A 321 -18.37 -19.80 0.73
C GLY A 321 -18.22 -18.32 1.14
N PHE A 322 -17.76 -17.44 0.23
CA PHE A 322 -17.74 -16.01 0.44
C PHE A 322 -18.62 -15.29 -0.62
N PRO A 323 -19.29 -14.17 -0.30
CA PRO A 323 -19.35 -13.51 1.01
C PRO A 323 -20.09 -14.36 2.05
N ILE A 324 -19.87 -14.03 3.32
CA ILE A 324 -20.62 -14.66 4.40
C ILE A 324 -22.04 -14.09 4.38
N PRO A 325 -23.09 -14.95 4.40
CA PRO A 325 -24.46 -14.48 4.53
C PRO A 325 -24.64 -13.61 5.78
N GLY A 326 -25.25 -12.42 5.61
CA GLY A 326 -25.43 -11.45 6.70
C GLY A 326 -24.24 -10.51 6.91
N ALA A 327 -23.15 -10.65 6.14
CA ALA A 327 -22.19 -9.56 5.99
C ALA A 327 -22.93 -8.27 5.64
N LEU A 328 -22.43 -7.15 6.15
CA LEU A 328 -23.10 -5.83 6.11
C LEU A 328 -24.04 -5.69 4.92
N PRO A 329 -25.30 -5.29 5.15
CA PRO A 329 -26.13 -4.88 4.03
C PRO A 329 -25.29 -3.84 3.30
N MET A 330 -25.16 -3.96 1.98
CA MET A 330 -24.78 -2.82 1.16
C MET A 330 -25.56 -1.64 1.73
N PRO A 331 -24.91 -0.49 2.04
CA PRO A 331 -25.68 0.69 2.30
C PRO A 331 -26.74 0.71 1.23
N GLN A 332 -28.02 0.76 1.60
CA GLN A 332 -29.11 0.70 0.61
C GLN A 332 -29.06 2.02 -0.19
N GLY A 333 -27.99 2.18 -0.95
CA GLY A 333 -27.85 3.21 -1.97
C GLY A 333 -28.74 2.94 -3.17
N GLY A 334 -29.64 1.97 -3.08
CA GLY A 334 -30.56 1.63 -4.13
C GLY A 334 -31.80 2.50 -4.24
N ALA A 335 -32.07 3.35 -3.25
CA ALA A 335 -33.28 4.17 -3.25
C ALA A 335 -33.07 5.60 -3.75
N VAL A 336 -31.85 6.10 -3.80
CA VAL A 336 -31.53 7.48 -4.17
C VAL A 336 -30.68 7.49 -5.43
N SER A 337 -31.21 8.11 -6.50
CA SER A 337 -30.42 8.35 -7.71
C SER A 337 -29.17 9.16 -7.37
N ILE A 338 -28.05 8.82 -7.98
CA ILE A 338 -26.81 9.59 -7.81
C ILE A 338 -26.98 11.07 -8.21
N ASP A 339 -27.92 11.37 -9.10
CA ASP A 339 -28.23 12.70 -9.58
C ASP A 339 -29.28 13.43 -8.72
N ASP A 340 -29.93 12.71 -7.78
CA ASP A 340 -30.93 13.28 -6.88
C ASP A 340 -30.26 13.95 -5.69
N THR A 341 -30.39 15.25 -5.59
CA THR A 341 -29.86 16.05 -4.50
C THR A 341 -30.84 16.25 -3.33
N SER A 342 -32.07 15.72 -3.42
CA SER A 342 -33.11 15.89 -2.39
C SER A 342 -32.74 15.20 -1.07
N ALA A 343 -31.93 14.16 -1.11
CA ALA A 343 -31.41 13.45 0.06
C ALA A 343 -30.20 14.14 0.71
N LEU A 344 -29.62 15.18 0.06
CA LEU A 344 -28.56 15.96 0.66
C LEU A 344 -29.12 16.93 1.70
N PRO A 345 -28.38 17.17 2.78
CA PRO A 345 -28.72 18.25 3.70
C PRO A 345 -28.88 19.58 2.95
N SER A 346 -29.87 20.37 3.34
CA SER A 346 -30.36 21.54 2.61
C SER A 346 -29.40 22.76 2.51
N ASP A 347 -28.15 22.62 2.92
CA ASP A 347 -27.15 23.69 2.74
C ASP A 347 -26.73 23.78 1.27
N GLY A 348 -27.01 24.91 0.63
CA GLY A 348 -26.67 25.17 -0.78
C GLY A 348 -25.18 25.02 -1.10
N ARG A 349 -24.27 25.15 -0.10
CA ARG A 349 -22.83 24.91 -0.27
C ARG A 349 -22.53 23.45 -0.47
N VAL A 350 -23.21 22.58 0.29
CA VAL A 350 -23.05 21.10 0.15
C VAL A 350 -23.56 20.64 -1.21
N ILE A 351 -24.73 21.13 -1.63
CA ILE A 351 -25.32 20.83 -2.95
C ILE A 351 -24.37 21.26 -4.09
N ASN A 352 -23.77 22.44 -3.99
CA ASN A 352 -22.81 22.91 -4.98
C ASN A 352 -21.52 22.07 -5.01
N GLY A 353 -21.05 21.61 -3.84
CA GLY A 353 -19.97 20.66 -3.72
C GLY A 353 -20.29 19.32 -4.39
N TYR A 354 -21.51 18.83 -4.19
CA TYR A 354 -21.98 17.58 -4.79
C TYR A 354 -22.09 17.65 -6.31
N ARG A 355 -22.53 18.77 -6.86
CA ARG A 355 -22.51 18.97 -8.32
C ARG A 355 -21.10 18.90 -8.90
N LYS A 356 -20.09 19.41 -8.17
CA LYS A 356 -18.68 19.24 -8.57
C LYS A 356 -18.25 17.77 -8.52
N PHE A 357 -18.72 17.01 -7.52
CA PHE A 357 -18.49 15.57 -7.45
C PHE A 357 -19.09 14.85 -8.66
N LEU A 358 -20.32 15.16 -9.05
CA LEU A 358 -20.95 14.55 -10.24
C LEU A 358 -20.18 14.80 -11.54
N ALA A 359 -19.49 15.94 -11.64
CA ALA A 359 -18.64 16.30 -12.80
C ALA A 359 -17.21 15.77 -12.70
N ALA A 360 -16.77 15.26 -11.55
CA ALA A 360 -15.40 14.80 -11.35
C ALA A 360 -15.15 13.44 -12.01
N LYS A 361 -13.89 13.16 -12.37
CA LYS A 361 -13.45 11.85 -12.91
C LYS A 361 -13.44 10.78 -11.81
N GLU A 362 -13.87 9.59 -12.18
CA GLU A 362 -13.73 8.39 -11.31
C GLU A 362 -12.27 7.86 -11.31
N PRO A 363 -11.81 7.25 -10.22
CA PRO A 363 -12.49 7.06 -8.93
C PRO A 363 -12.70 8.40 -8.21
N ARG A 364 -13.88 8.58 -7.61
CA ARG A 364 -14.24 9.81 -6.89
C ARG A 364 -15.06 9.51 -5.64
N ALA A 365 -14.96 10.37 -4.62
CA ALA A 365 -15.75 10.26 -3.41
C ALA A 365 -16.19 11.64 -2.92
N PHE A 366 -17.34 11.68 -2.28
CA PHE A 366 -17.90 12.86 -1.64
C PHE A 366 -18.27 12.53 -0.20
N ALA A 367 -17.76 13.34 0.72
CA ALA A 367 -18.05 13.24 2.16
C ALA A 367 -18.69 14.53 2.64
N THR A 368 -19.60 14.43 3.62
CA THR A 368 -20.24 15.58 4.23
C THR A 368 -20.75 15.27 5.65
N ASN A 369 -20.89 16.30 6.49
CA ASN A 369 -21.64 16.27 7.75
C ASN A 369 -22.91 17.12 7.68
N GLY A 370 -23.32 17.55 6.48
CA GLY A 370 -24.46 18.42 6.26
C GLY A 370 -24.13 19.90 6.22
N ARG A 371 -22.98 20.33 6.74
CA ARG A 371 -22.49 21.73 6.70
C ARG A 371 -21.22 21.87 5.90
N HIS A 372 -20.31 20.93 6.09
CA HIS A 372 -19.02 20.86 5.43
C HIS A 372 -19.00 19.69 4.46
N TRP A 373 -18.14 19.77 3.47
CA TRP A 373 -17.98 18.70 2.47
C TRP A 373 -16.54 18.59 1.99
N GLY A 374 -16.18 17.40 1.54
CA GLY A 374 -14.93 17.09 0.87
C GLY A 374 -15.20 16.28 -0.38
N LEU A 375 -14.49 16.62 -1.45
CA LEU A 375 -14.46 15.89 -2.73
C LEU A 375 -13.03 15.51 -3.00
N ALA A 376 -12.81 14.25 -3.35
CA ALA A 376 -11.52 13.79 -3.85
C ALA A 376 -11.71 12.84 -5.03
N THR A 377 -10.66 12.73 -5.85
CA THR A 377 -10.57 11.83 -7.01
C THR A 377 -9.27 11.04 -6.95
N GLY A 378 -9.21 9.92 -7.68
CA GLY A 378 -8.03 9.07 -7.73
C GLY A 378 -7.94 8.06 -6.59
N ASP A 379 -6.74 7.53 -6.39
CA ASP A 379 -6.48 6.53 -5.38
C ASP A 379 -6.82 7.06 -3.98
N ASP A 380 -7.45 6.24 -3.15
CA ASP A 380 -7.90 6.60 -1.81
C ASP A 380 -8.86 7.81 -1.75
N ALA A 381 -9.62 8.07 -2.83
CA ALA A 381 -10.58 9.17 -2.89
C ALA A 381 -11.50 9.24 -1.66
N GLN A 382 -11.89 8.10 -1.11
CA GLN A 382 -12.77 8.02 0.06
C GLN A 382 -12.10 8.61 1.31
N SER A 383 -10.85 8.21 1.59
CA SER A 383 -10.08 8.76 2.72
C SER A 383 -9.81 10.24 2.56
N HIS A 384 -9.44 10.63 1.34
CA HIS A 384 -9.14 12.03 1.04
C HIS A 384 -10.38 12.92 1.14
N ALA A 385 -11.53 12.46 0.63
CA ALA A 385 -12.79 13.20 0.75
C ALA A 385 -13.20 13.39 2.21
N LEU A 386 -13.09 12.34 3.04
CA LEU A 386 -13.32 12.43 4.48
C LEU A 386 -12.35 13.42 5.13
N ALA A 387 -11.06 13.29 4.89
CA ALA A 387 -10.04 14.16 5.47
C ALA A 387 -10.26 15.64 5.11
N LEU A 388 -10.58 15.92 3.83
CA LEU A 388 -10.88 17.29 3.38
C LEU A 388 -12.13 17.88 4.06
N CYS A 389 -13.18 17.08 4.18
CA CYS A 389 -14.40 17.50 4.86
C CYS A 389 -14.15 17.78 6.33
N ASP A 390 -13.44 16.89 6.98
CA ASP A 390 -13.18 16.94 8.41
C ASP A 390 -12.22 18.05 8.83
N GLN A 391 -11.30 18.49 7.96
CA GLN A 391 -10.46 19.67 8.20
C GLN A 391 -11.28 20.96 8.38
N LEU A 392 -12.52 20.97 7.94
CA LEU A 392 -13.42 22.10 8.03
C LEU A 392 -14.33 22.05 9.26
N THR A 393 -14.29 20.96 10.04
CA THR A 393 -15.20 20.72 11.16
C THR A 393 -14.55 21.06 12.51
N ASP A 394 -14.47 22.26 12.94
CA ASP A 394 -13.86 22.70 14.22
C ASP A 394 -14.45 22.01 15.47
N GLY A 395 -14.36 20.67 15.54
CA GLY A 395 -14.90 19.86 16.65
C GLY A 395 -16.41 19.53 16.55
N GLU A 396 -17.05 19.93 15.47
CA GLU A 396 -18.45 19.58 15.16
C GLU A 396 -18.59 18.11 14.71
N GLU A 397 -19.81 17.68 14.41
CA GLU A 397 -20.11 16.33 13.93
C GLU A 397 -19.22 15.93 12.74
N ARG A 398 -18.65 14.73 12.82
CA ARG A 398 -17.70 14.21 11.83
C ARG A 398 -18.37 13.99 10.48
N CYS A 399 -17.59 14.19 9.42
CA CYS A 399 -18.03 13.91 8.08
C CYS A 399 -18.17 12.40 7.83
N ARG A 400 -19.13 12.05 6.98
CA ARG A 400 -19.39 10.67 6.51
C ARG A 400 -19.36 10.66 4.99
N LEU A 401 -18.99 9.53 4.41
CA LEU A 401 -19.10 9.34 2.97
C LEU A 401 -20.57 9.41 2.57
N TYR A 402 -20.88 10.29 1.62
CA TYR A 402 -22.21 10.42 1.03
C TYR A 402 -22.33 9.61 -0.27
N ALA A 403 -21.35 9.76 -1.16
CA ALA A 403 -21.35 9.09 -2.45
C ALA A 403 -19.94 8.67 -2.86
N VAL A 404 -19.83 7.53 -3.54
CA VAL A 404 -18.60 6.98 -4.10
C VAL A 404 -18.90 6.54 -5.53
N ASN A 405 -18.11 7.03 -6.49
CA ASN A 405 -18.29 6.79 -7.92
C ASN A 405 -19.72 7.12 -8.38
N ARG A 406 -20.53 6.10 -8.66
CA ARG A 406 -21.93 6.22 -9.10
C ARG A 406 -22.95 5.79 -8.04
N THR A 407 -22.52 5.59 -6.80
CA THR A 407 -23.39 5.06 -5.74
C THR A 407 -23.48 6.03 -4.58
N VAL A 408 -24.69 6.38 -4.17
CA VAL A 408 -24.93 7.04 -2.89
C VAL A 408 -24.76 5.99 -1.80
N VAL A 409 -23.79 6.23 -0.89
CA VAL A 409 -23.45 5.30 0.22
C VAL A 409 -23.95 5.79 1.57
N TRP A 410 -24.59 6.96 1.59
CA TRP A 410 -25.19 7.52 2.79
C TRP A 410 -26.43 6.72 3.17
N SER A 411 -26.41 6.15 4.36
CA SER A 411 -27.64 5.68 5.02
C SER A 411 -28.07 6.76 6.01
N HIS A 412 -29.26 7.30 5.86
CA HIS A 412 -29.88 8.04 6.96
C HIS A 412 -29.94 7.14 8.20
N PRO A 413 -29.67 7.67 9.41
CA PRO A 413 -29.86 6.93 10.63
C PRO A 413 -31.34 6.52 10.82
#